data_ad9c8b22f5fcdbb8185594ec9aba553a
#
_entry.id   ad9c8b22f5fcdbb8185594ec9aba553a
#
_cell.length_a   1.000
_cell.length_b   1.000
_cell.length_c   1.000
_cell.angle_alpha   90.00
_cell.angle_beta   90.00
_cell.angle_gamma   90.00
#
_symmetry.space_group_name_H-M   'P 1'
#
loop_
_entity.id
_entity.type
_entity.pdbx_description
1 polymer ?
#
loop_
_entity_poly.entity_id
_entity_poly.type
_entity_poly.pdbx_seq_one_letter_code
_entity_poly.pdbx_strand_id
1 'polypeptide(L)'
;IGTKIVSVITNWSSLSVLLSLYLITFLQKILESRSQIRLAQQDLNGIFHNRRINTAGAAFFIGLLPSAASMILCADIVKDATEGYLDPKEQAFTASWFRHIPESVLPTYTAVLLMSNLSGVEISEFILYMIVPVLALAGLGYAVYLHRIPNDTGTPASTNRLADFAHLIQHLWSLLLILILILVFHFQVVTSVPVSYTHLRAHETPEHL
;
A
#
# COMPACT_ATOMS: atom_id res chain seq x y z
N ILE A 1 -15.06 33.97 -9.57
CA ILE A 1 -14.78 32.94 -8.53
C ILE A 1 -16.02 32.04 -8.39
N GLY A 2 -17.25 32.59 -8.18
CA GLY A 2 -18.46 31.80 -7.97
C GLY A 2 -18.79 30.83 -9.12
N THR A 3 -18.65 31.27 -10.36
CA THR A 3 -18.88 30.42 -11.55
C THR A 3 -17.92 29.25 -11.63
N LYS A 4 -16.66 29.43 -11.25
CA LYS A 4 -15.66 28.33 -11.19
C LYS A 4 -15.96 27.34 -10.06
N ILE A 5 -16.44 27.79 -8.92
CA ILE A 5 -16.86 26.92 -7.82
C ILE A 5 -18.04 26.05 -8.26
N VAL A 6 -19.04 26.65 -8.89
CA VAL A 6 -20.20 25.93 -9.41
C VAL A 6 -19.77 24.90 -10.47
N SER A 7 -18.86 25.26 -11.39
CA SER A 7 -18.39 24.34 -12.42
C SER A 7 -17.63 23.13 -11.84
N VAL A 8 -16.88 23.29 -10.75
CA VAL A 8 -16.22 22.17 -10.08
C VAL A 8 -17.23 21.23 -9.42
N ILE A 9 -18.26 21.78 -8.78
CA ILE A 9 -19.29 20.98 -8.08
C ILE A 9 -20.23 20.27 -9.07
N THR A 10 -20.42 20.81 -10.28
CA THR A 10 -21.32 20.24 -11.30
C THR A 10 -20.60 19.33 -12.31
N ASN A 11 -19.29 19.37 -12.38
CA ASN A 11 -18.51 18.57 -13.31
C ASN A 11 -18.27 17.15 -12.76
N TRP A 12 -18.73 16.14 -13.52
CA TRP A 12 -18.57 14.73 -13.14
C TRP A 12 -17.11 14.33 -12.92
N SER A 13 -16.16 14.83 -13.71
CA SER A 13 -14.75 14.55 -13.53
C SER A 13 -14.24 14.99 -12.15
N SER A 14 -14.61 16.19 -11.71
CA SER A 14 -14.24 16.70 -10.37
C SER A 14 -14.93 15.92 -9.25
N LEU A 15 -16.23 15.65 -9.42
CA LEU A 15 -17.00 14.89 -8.44
C LEU A 15 -16.50 13.44 -8.31
N SER A 16 -16.14 12.79 -9.41
CA SER A 16 -15.60 11.42 -9.38
C SER A 16 -14.28 11.34 -8.64
N VAL A 17 -13.40 12.33 -8.75
CA VAL A 17 -12.16 12.42 -7.97
C VAL A 17 -12.48 12.58 -6.49
N LEU A 18 -13.34 13.52 -6.11
CA LEU A 18 -13.72 13.73 -4.70
C LEU A 18 -14.38 12.48 -4.10
N LEU A 19 -15.27 11.84 -4.86
CA LEU A 19 -15.91 10.60 -4.44
C LEU A 19 -14.90 9.45 -4.30
N SER A 20 -13.95 9.34 -5.24
CA SER A 20 -12.87 8.36 -5.15
C SER A 20 -12.04 8.54 -3.89
N LEU A 21 -11.64 9.78 -3.56
CA LEU A 21 -10.90 10.10 -2.35
C LEU A 21 -11.66 9.73 -1.08
N TYR A 22 -12.96 10.04 -1.04
CA TYR A 22 -13.82 9.66 0.08
C TYR A 22 -13.90 8.13 0.24
N LEU A 23 -14.18 7.41 -0.85
CA LEU A 23 -14.29 5.95 -0.86
C LEU A 23 -12.97 5.27 -0.47
N ILE A 24 -11.83 5.77 -0.96
CA ILE A 24 -10.51 5.28 -0.57
C ILE A 24 -10.27 5.48 0.92
N THR A 25 -10.56 6.66 1.45
CA THR A 25 -10.41 6.95 2.88
C THR A 25 -11.27 6.01 3.73
N PHE A 26 -12.49 5.73 3.27
CA PHE A 26 -13.40 4.81 3.94
C PHE A 26 -12.88 3.36 3.91
N LEU A 27 -12.39 2.89 2.74
CA LEU A 27 -11.77 1.57 2.61
C LEU A 27 -10.54 1.42 3.53
N GLN A 28 -9.68 2.43 3.56
CA GLN A 28 -8.51 2.45 4.42
C GLN A 28 -8.87 2.32 5.90
N LYS A 29 -9.92 3.02 6.33
CA LYS A 29 -10.42 2.92 7.70
C LYS A 29 -10.87 1.50 8.06
N ILE A 30 -11.48 0.79 7.11
CA ILE A 30 -11.89 -0.61 7.30
C ILE A 30 -10.67 -1.53 7.37
N LEU A 31 -9.71 -1.39 6.45
CA LEU A 31 -8.49 -2.19 6.44
C LEU A 31 -7.67 -2.01 7.74
N GLU A 32 -7.61 -0.78 8.24
CA GLU A 32 -6.95 -0.44 9.50
C GLU A 32 -7.69 -1.07 10.70
N SER A 33 -9.02 -0.93 10.78
CA SER A 33 -9.83 -1.47 11.87
C SER A 33 -9.75 -2.99 11.97
N ARG A 34 -9.51 -3.68 10.86
CA ARG A 34 -9.35 -5.13 10.77
C ARG A 34 -7.91 -5.62 10.91
N SER A 35 -6.96 -4.72 11.10
CA SER A 35 -5.52 -5.04 11.18
C SER A 35 -5.00 -5.84 9.96
N GLN A 36 -5.66 -5.77 8.81
CA GLN A 36 -5.34 -6.55 7.61
C GLN A 36 -3.87 -6.36 7.17
N ILE A 37 -3.38 -5.14 7.21
CA ILE A 37 -2.01 -4.83 6.82
C ILE A 37 -0.98 -5.42 7.79
N ARG A 38 -1.30 -5.43 9.09
CA ARG A 38 -0.42 -6.05 10.10
C ARG A 38 -0.36 -7.56 9.92
N LEU A 39 -1.49 -8.21 9.61
CA LEU A 39 -1.55 -9.63 9.32
C LEU A 39 -0.77 -9.97 8.05
N ALA A 40 -0.96 -9.21 6.96
CA ALA A 40 -0.20 -9.37 5.73
C ALA A 40 1.32 -9.23 5.94
N GLN A 41 1.77 -8.35 6.84
CA GLN A 41 3.17 -8.22 7.19
C GLN A 41 3.70 -9.45 7.94
N GLN A 42 2.91 -10.04 8.84
CA GLN A 42 3.29 -11.27 9.54
C GLN A 42 3.47 -12.44 8.56
N ASP A 43 2.53 -12.58 7.61
CA ASP A 43 2.63 -13.59 6.56
C ASP A 43 3.86 -13.38 5.68
N LEU A 44 4.19 -12.14 5.33
CA LEU A 44 5.38 -11.79 4.56
C LEU A 44 6.66 -12.24 5.27
N ASN A 45 6.74 -12.06 6.59
CA ASN A 45 7.86 -12.51 7.40
C ASN A 45 8.01 -14.03 7.37
N GLY A 46 6.90 -14.77 7.37
CA GLY A 46 6.89 -16.22 7.24
C GLY A 46 7.41 -16.69 5.87
N ILE A 47 7.01 -16.02 4.78
CA ILE A 47 7.35 -16.39 3.41
C ILE A 47 8.85 -16.23 3.13
N PHE A 48 9.38 -15.04 3.36
CA PHE A 48 10.72 -14.68 2.87
C PHE A 48 11.84 -15.02 3.83
N HIS A 49 11.58 -15.06 5.13
CA HIS A 49 12.58 -15.32 6.16
C HIS A 49 13.91 -14.60 5.90
N ASN A 50 13.81 -13.33 5.52
CA ASN A 50 14.94 -12.49 5.15
C ASN A 50 14.73 -11.08 5.74
N ARG A 51 15.63 -10.68 6.63
CA ARG A 51 15.53 -9.41 7.35
C ARG A 51 15.45 -8.20 6.42
N ARG A 52 16.23 -8.18 5.34
CA ARG A 52 16.22 -7.08 4.35
C ARG A 52 14.87 -6.96 3.66
N ILE A 53 14.35 -8.09 3.17
CA ILE A 53 13.05 -8.14 2.49
C ILE A 53 11.94 -7.78 3.48
N ASN A 54 12.02 -8.30 4.70
CA ASN A 54 11.01 -8.04 5.73
C ASN A 54 10.99 -6.55 6.12
N THR A 55 12.16 -5.92 6.27
CA THR A 55 12.27 -4.48 6.56
C THR A 55 11.65 -3.62 5.45
N ALA A 56 12.05 -3.86 4.20
CA ALA A 56 11.51 -3.12 3.06
C ALA A 56 10.03 -3.45 2.83
N GLY A 57 9.66 -4.73 2.90
CA GLY A 57 8.31 -5.20 2.70
C GLY A 57 7.35 -4.66 3.76
N ALA A 58 7.73 -4.69 5.03
CA ALA A 58 6.92 -4.11 6.10
C ALA A 58 6.63 -2.62 5.84
N ALA A 59 7.67 -1.84 5.54
CA ALA A 59 7.51 -0.43 5.22
C ALA A 59 6.63 -0.20 3.98
N PHE A 60 6.82 -1.01 2.93
CA PHE A 60 6.00 -0.97 1.72
C PHE A 60 4.53 -1.29 2.01
N PHE A 61 4.24 -2.39 2.72
CA PHE A 61 2.85 -2.76 3.03
C PHE A 61 2.16 -1.77 3.97
N ILE A 62 2.89 -1.23 4.94
CA ILE A 62 2.35 -0.17 5.79
C ILE A 62 2.11 1.11 4.97
N GLY A 63 2.94 1.37 3.96
CA GLY A 63 2.73 2.43 2.98
C GLY A 63 1.47 2.29 2.13
N LEU A 64 0.79 1.14 2.13
CA LEU A 64 -0.55 1.01 1.53
C LEU A 64 -1.64 1.76 2.33
N LEU A 65 -1.35 2.12 3.58
CA LEU A 65 -2.24 2.87 4.47
C LEU A 65 -1.74 4.30 4.66
N PRO A 66 -2.35 5.33 4.07
CA PRO A 66 -2.00 6.73 4.30
C PRO A 66 -2.58 7.23 5.64
N SER A 67 -2.11 6.67 6.76
CA SER A 67 -2.50 7.12 8.09
C SER A 67 -1.28 7.49 8.94
N ALA A 68 -1.46 8.44 9.88
CA ALA A 68 -0.40 8.81 10.81
C ALA A 68 -0.02 7.65 11.76
N ALA A 69 -0.97 6.82 12.15
CA ALA A 69 -0.73 5.64 12.99
C ALA A 69 0.15 4.60 12.25
N SER A 70 0.00 4.46 10.93
CA SER A 70 0.83 3.57 10.12
C SER A 70 2.30 4.00 10.09
N MET A 71 2.58 5.31 10.19
CA MET A 71 3.95 5.83 10.26
C MET A 71 4.67 5.35 11.52
N ILE A 72 4.01 5.44 12.68
CA ILE A 72 4.58 5.02 13.97
C ILE A 72 4.88 3.52 13.93
N LEU A 73 3.91 2.72 13.48
CA LEU A 73 4.08 1.27 13.36
C LEU A 73 5.23 0.91 12.40
N CYS A 74 5.35 1.59 11.27
CA CYS A 74 6.45 1.39 10.33
C CYS A 74 7.81 1.69 10.97
N ALA A 75 7.91 2.80 11.69
CA ALA A 75 9.14 3.21 12.35
C ALA A 75 9.60 2.19 13.40
N ASP A 76 8.68 1.68 14.21
CA ASP A 76 8.98 0.67 15.24
C ASP A 76 9.48 -0.64 14.59
N ILE A 77 8.79 -1.14 13.57
CA ILE A 77 9.17 -2.38 12.88
C ILE A 77 10.55 -2.27 12.20
N VAL A 78 10.78 -1.15 11.50
CA VAL A 78 12.07 -0.92 10.84
C VAL A 78 13.17 -0.76 11.87
N LYS A 79 12.92 -0.07 12.99
CA LYS A 79 13.86 0.05 14.09
C LYS A 79 14.25 -1.33 14.64
N ASP A 80 13.26 -2.14 15.01
CA ASP A 80 13.52 -3.49 15.59
C ASP A 80 14.31 -4.38 14.61
N ALA A 81 13.99 -4.31 13.31
CA ALA A 81 14.65 -5.09 12.28
C ALA A 81 16.08 -4.62 11.98
N THR A 82 16.42 -3.35 12.25
CA THR A 82 17.69 -2.73 11.85
C THR A 82 18.56 -2.28 13.02
N GLU A 83 18.14 -2.59 14.26
CA GLU A 83 18.89 -2.26 15.46
C GLU A 83 20.29 -2.88 15.45
N GLY A 84 21.31 -2.08 15.76
CA GLY A 84 22.71 -2.49 15.71
C GLY A 84 23.37 -2.44 14.32
N TYR A 85 22.62 -2.20 13.24
CA TYR A 85 23.13 -2.14 11.86
C TYR A 85 22.99 -0.76 11.22
N LEU A 86 21.97 -0.02 11.57
CA LEU A 86 21.72 1.34 11.12
C LEU A 86 21.59 2.29 12.32
N ASP A 87 22.04 3.53 12.15
CA ASP A 87 21.83 4.55 13.15
C ASP A 87 20.36 5.03 13.18
N PRO A 88 19.88 5.73 14.23
CA PRO A 88 18.50 6.15 14.36
C PRO A 88 17.99 7.04 13.20
N LYS A 89 18.87 7.83 12.57
CA LYS A 89 18.50 8.68 11.42
C LYS A 89 18.33 7.83 10.17
N GLU A 90 19.22 6.88 9.95
CA GLU A 90 19.16 5.91 8.85
C GLU A 90 17.93 5.00 8.99
N GLN A 91 17.58 4.57 10.21
CA GLN A 91 16.38 3.80 10.49
C GLN A 91 15.11 4.58 10.10
N ALA A 92 15.00 5.82 10.57
CA ALA A 92 13.88 6.70 10.24
C ALA A 92 13.79 6.98 8.73
N PHE A 93 14.94 7.20 8.07
CA PHE A 93 15.00 7.41 6.64
C PHE A 93 14.58 6.15 5.87
N THR A 94 15.06 4.98 6.24
CA THR A 94 14.72 3.70 5.63
C THR A 94 13.22 3.43 5.73
N ALA A 95 12.63 3.64 6.92
CA ALA A 95 11.19 3.52 7.12
C ALA A 95 10.41 4.45 6.19
N SER A 96 10.79 5.73 6.14
CA SER A 96 10.16 6.73 5.27
C SER A 96 10.35 6.40 3.79
N TRP A 97 11.55 6.02 3.37
CA TRP A 97 11.89 5.73 1.97
C TRP A 97 11.01 4.62 1.39
N PHE A 98 11.02 3.44 2.02
CA PHE A 98 10.28 2.30 1.50
C PHE A 98 8.75 2.46 1.63
N ARG A 99 8.30 3.20 2.63
CA ARG A 99 6.90 3.55 2.78
C ARG A 99 6.38 4.46 1.66
N HIS A 100 7.20 5.39 1.16
CA HIS A 100 6.79 6.31 0.09
C HIS A 100 6.81 5.69 -1.32
N ILE A 101 7.43 4.53 -1.50
CA ILE A 101 7.42 3.83 -2.79
C ILE A 101 5.98 3.53 -3.27
N PRO A 102 5.10 2.87 -2.48
CA PRO A 102 3.73 2.64 -2.92
C PRO A 102 2.91 3.93 -3.10
N GLU A 103 3.22 4.99 -2.37
CA GLU A 103 2.55 6.29 -2.52
C GLU A 103 2.74 6.92 -3.91
N SER A 104 3.85 6.59 -4.58
CA SER A 104 4.18 7.14 -5.90
C SER A 104 3.47 6.43 -7.06
N VAL A 105 2.87 5.25 -6.83
CA VAL A 105 2.35 4.40 -7.91
C VAL A 105 0.94 3.90 -7.67
N LEU A 106 0.49 3.79 -6.42
CA LEU A 106 -0.81 3.18 -6.15
C LEU A 106 -1.98 4.12 -6.45
N PRO A 107 -3.03 3.61 -7.14
CA PRO A 107 -4.20 4.41 -7.50
C PRO A 107 -5.07 4.84 -6.30
N THR A 108 -4.77 4.33 -5.12
CA THR A 108 -5.41 4.71 -3.86
C THR A 108 -4.83 5.98 -3.23
N TYR A 109 -3.75 6.52 -3.80
CA TYR A 109 -3.16 7.76 -3.32
C TYR A 109 -3.68 8.98 -4.07
N THR A 110 -4.00 10.02 -3.32
CA THR A 110 -4.52 11.30 -3.83
C THR A 110 -3.62 11.90 -4.91
N ALA A 111 -2.29 11.85 -4.72
CA ALA A 111 -1.33 12.39 -5.67
C ALA A 111 -1.40 11.68 -7.03
N VAL A 112 -1.52 10.35 -7.05
CA VAL A 112 -1.63 9.54 -8.27
C VAL A 112 -2.93 9.84 -9.00
N LEU A 113 -4.06 9.90 -8.27
CA LEU A 113 -5.36 10.26 -8.84
C LEU A 113 -5.38 11.66 -9.44
N LEU A 114 -4.84 12.64 -8.73
CA LEU A 114 -4.77 14.02 -9.22
C LEU A 114 -3.83 14.13 -10.42
N MET A 115 -2.69 13.46 -10.39
CA MET A 115 -1.73 13.48 -11.50
C MET A 115 -2.35 12.89 -12.78
N SER A 116 -3.01 11.73 -12.69
CA SER A 116 -3.74 11.12 -13.80
C SER A 116 -4.82 12.07 -14.33
N ASN A 117 -5.63 12.64 -13.44
CA ASN A 117 -6.73 13.54 -13.85
C ASN A 117 -6.22 14.85 -14.48
N LEU A 118 -5.17 15.48 -13.93
CA LEU A 118 -4.63 16.74 -14.44
C LEU A 118 -3.82 16.58 -15.72
N SER A 119 -3.10 15.47 -15.87
CA SER A 119 -2.32 15.18 -17.09
C SER A 119 -3.17 14.62 -18.23
N GLY A 120 -4.35 14.09 -17.93
CA GLY A 120 -5.18 13.36 -18.89
C GLY A 120 -4.63 11.98 -19.27
N VAL A 121 -3.60 11.49 -18.55
CA VAL A 121 -3.05 10.15 -18.73
C VAL A 121 -3.91 9.15 -17.98
N GLU A 122 -4.26 8.04 -18.61
CA GLU A 122 -5.02 6.98 -17.97
C GLU A 122 -4.22 6.40 -16.78
N ILE A 123 -4.91 6.13 -15.67
CA ILE A 123 -4.26 5.69 -14.42
C ILE A 123 -3.53 4.35 -14.58
N SER A 124 -4.03 3.46 -15.44
CA SER A 124 -3.38 2.20 -15.79
C SER A 124 -2.04 2.42 -16.51
N GLU A 125 -1.99 3.33 -17.46
CA GLU A 125 -0.76 3.71 -18.16
C GLU A 125 0.22 4.39 -17.21
N PHE A 126 -0.28 5.31 -16.36
CA PHE A 126 0.55 5.97 -15.35
C PHE A 126 1.26 4.94 -14.45
N ILE A 127 0.52 3.94 -13.95
CA ILE A 127 1.09 2.89 -13.09
C ILE A 127 2.16 2.09 -13.84
N LEU A 128 1.92 1.74 -15.10
CA LEU A 128 2.88 0.98 -15.92
C LEU A 128 4.17 1.77 -16.15
N TYR A 129 4.08 3.07 -16.45
CA TYR A 129 5.27 3.92 -16.62
C TYR A 129 6.03 4.15 -15.32
N MET A 130 5.37 4.08 -14.17
CA MET A 130 6.00 4.22 -12.85
C MET A 130 6.75 2.97 -12.40
N ILE A 131 6.64 1.83 -13.08
CA ILE A 131 7.35 0.59 -12.71
C ILE A 131 8.87 0.83 -12.66
N VAL A 132 9.44 1.47 -13.70
CA VAL A 132 10.89 1.71 -13.77
C VAL A 132 11.37 2.66 -12.64
N PRO A 133 10.76 3.84 -12.41
CA PRO A 133 11.07 4.67 -11.24
C PRO A 133 10.94 3.93 -9.90
N VAL A 134 9.90 3.13 -9.71
CA VAL A 134 9.66 2.36 -8.49
C VAL A 134 10.78 1.33 -8.25
N LEU A 135 11.17 0.60 -9.28
CA LEU A 135 12.29 -0.35 -9.20
C LEU A 135 13.61 0.37 -8.91
N ALA A 136 13.83 1.54 -9.51
CA ALA A 136 15.02 2.36 -9.24
C ALA A 136 15.04 2.84 -7.77
N LEU A 137 13.91 3.32 -7.25
CA LEU A 137 13.79 3.73 -5.84
C LEU A 137 14.04 2.55 -4.89
N ALA A 138 13.47 1.37 -5.17
CA ALA A 138 13.70 0.17 -4.39
C ALA A 138 15.18 -0.26 -4.44
N GLY A 139 15.79 -0.24 -5.62
CA GLY A 139 17.19 -0.55 -5.84
C GLY A 139 18.15 0.41 -5.12
N LEU A 140 17.88 1.70 -5.16
CA LEU A 140 18.66 2.71 -4.43
C LEU A 140 18.54 2.52 -2.93
N GLY A 141 17.35 2.31 -2.39
CA GLY A 141 17.15 2.04 -0.97
C GLY A 141 17.87 0.77 -0.52
N TYR A 142 17.86 -0.27 -1.35
CA TYR A 142 18.65 -1.47 -1.12
C TYR A 142 20.15 -1.19 -1.11
N ALA A 143 20.65 -0.52 -2.14
CA ALA A 143 22.08 -0.25 -2.31
C ALA A 143 22.67 0.67 -1.23
N VAL A 144 21.88 1.58 -0.66
CA VAL A 144 22.39 2.52 0.36
C VAL A 144 22.24 1.96 1.78
N TYR A 145 21.12 1.32 2.09
CA TYR A 145 20.79 0.92 3.46
C TYR A 145 20.68 -0.58 3.66
N LEU A 146 19.85 -1.28 2.87
CA LEU A 146 19.50 -2.66 3.16
C LEU A 146 20.66 -3.65 2.98
N HIS A 147 21.61 -3.39 2.08
CA HIS A 147 22.76 -4.27 1.89
C HIS A 147 23.63 -4.41 3.16
N ARG A 148 23.60 -3.40 4.04
CA ARG A 148 24.35 -3.36 5.32
C ARG A 148 23.72 -4.22 6.41
N ILE A 149 22.46 -4.60 6.24
CA ILE A 149 21.71 -5.41 7.19
C ILE A 149 21.94 -6.90 6.85
N PRO A 150 22.12 -7.80 7.83
CA PRO A 150 22.24 -9.24 7.55
C PRO A 150 20.93 -9.81 7.02
N ASN A 151 21.01 -10.96 6.35
CA ASN A 151 19.82 -11.66 5.86
C ASN A 151 19.10 -12.45 6.96
N ASP A 152 19.80 -12.80 8.03
CA ASP A 152 19.25 -13.58 9.13
C ASP A 152 18.21 -12.77 9.92
N THR A 153 17.05 -13.36 10.15
CA THR A 153 15.94 -12.76 10.91
C THR A 153 16.06 -13.01 12.41
N GLY A 154 16.92 -13.94 12.84
CA GLY A 154 17.01 -14.38 14.23
C GLY A 154 15.79 -15.16 14.74
N THR A 155 14.79 -15.39 13.90
CA THR A 155 13.57 -16.14 14.21
C THR A 155 13.50 -17.41 13.35
N PRO A 156 12.86 -18.51 13.83
CA PRO A 156 12.70 -19.71 13.02
C PRO A 156 11.85 -19.42 11.76
N ALA A 157 12.22 -20.07 10.65
CA ALA A 157 11.43 -19.99 9.42
C ALA A 157 10.05 -20.63 9.61
N SER A 158 9.06 -20.13 8.90
CA SER A 158 7.74 -20.76 8.86
C SER A 158 7.83 -22.20 8.31
N THR A 159 7.10 -23.09 8.92
CA THR A 159 6.98 -24.49 8.49
C THR A 159 6.13 -24.66 7.25
N ASN A 160 5.26 -23.69 6.93
CA ASN A 160 4.33 -23.77 5.80
C ASN A 160 4.21 -22.46 5.02
N ARG A 161 5.24 -22.16 4.19
CA ARG A 161 5.30 -20.95 3.37
C ARG A 161 4.14 -20.80 2.37
N LEU A 162 3.54 -21.93 1.93
CA LEU A 162 2.39 -21.88 1.04
C LEU A 162 1.13 -21.38 1.77
N ALA A 163 0.95 -21.78 3.03
CA ALA A 163 -0.14 -21.25 3.85
C ALA A 163 0.05 -19.74 4.09
N ASP A 164 1.26 -19.30 4.44
CA ASP A 164 1.56 -17.88 4.64
C ASP A 164 1.29 -17.07 3.36
N PHE A 165 1.63 -17.62 2.18
CA PHE A 165 1.33 -16.98 0.90
C PHE A 165 -0.19 -16.90 0.63
N ALA A 166 -0.94 -17.96 0.93
CA ALA A 166 -2.38 -17.95 0.79
C ALA A 166 -3.04 -16.94 1.75
N HIS A 167 -2.56 -16.86 3.00
CA HIS A 167 -3.01 -15.87 3.98
C HIS A 167 -2.66 -14.45 3.54
N LEU A 168 -1.46 -14.21 3.00
CA LEU A 168 -1.06 -12.91 2.46
C LEU A 168 -2.04 -12.43 1.37
N ILE A 169 -2.37 -13.31 0.41
CA ILE A 169 -3.37 -13.00 -0.61
C ILE A 169 -4.73 -12.73 0.03
N GLN A 170 -5.13 -13.54 1.00
CA GLN A 170 -6.40 -13.38 1.73
C GLN A 170 -6.45 -12.04 2.49
N HIS A 171 -5.37 -11.60 3.10
CA HIS A 171 -5.34 -10.32 3.82
C HIS A 171 -5.28 -9.11 2.88
N LEU A 172 -4.70 -9.25 1.69
CA LEU A 172 -4.55 -8.18 0.70
C LEU A 172 -5.57 -8.24 -0.45
N TRP A 173 -6.47 -9.22 -0.47
CA TRP A 173 -7.33 -9.50 -1.63
C TRP A 173 -8.15 -8.28 -2.08
N SER A 174 -8.63 -7.45 -1.15
CA SER A 174 -9.40 -6.25 -1.48
C SER A 174 -8.58 -5.20 -2.23
N LEU A 175 -7.32 -5.02 -1.85
CA LEU A 175 -6.37 -4.15 -2.57
C LEU A 175 -5.98 -4.74 -3.92
N LEU A 176 -5.73 -6.05 -3.96
CA LEU A 176 -5.41 -6.76 -5.21
C LEU A 176 -6.58 -6.70 -6.18
N LEU A 177 -7.82 -6.86 -5.70
CA LEU A 177 -9.02 -6.73 -6.54
C LEU A 177 -9.12 -5.33 -7.15
N ILE A 178 -8.90 -4.26 -6.37
CA ILE A 178 -8.90 -2.89 -6.90
C ILE A 178 -7.85 -2.73 -8.00
N LEU A 179 -6.63 -3.21 -7.77
CA LEU A 179 -5.55 -3.16 -8.76
C LEU A 179 -5.92 -3.93 -10.04
N ILE A 180 -6.47 -5.12 -9.92
CA ILE A 180 -6.93 -5.92 -11.06
C ILE A 180 -8.04 -5.19 -11.83
N LEU A 181 -9.03 -4.63 -11.15
CA LEU A 181 -10.12 -3.88 -11.79
C LEU A 181 -9.60 -2.66 -12.57
N ILE A 182 -8.60 -1.98 -12.04
CA ILE A 182 -8.00 -0.82 -12.70
C ILE A 182 -7.06 -1.23 -13.84
N LEU A 183 -6.13 -2.16 -13.61
CA LEU A 183 -5.08 -2.50 -14.57
C LEU A 183 -5.55 -3.41 -15.70
N VAL A 184 -6.46 -4.35 -15.41
CA VAL A 184 -6.92 -5.35 -16.40
C VAL A 184 -8.22 -4.92 -17.04
N PHE A 185 -9.18 -4.43 -16.25
CA PHE A 185 -10.52 -4.06 -16.72
C PHE A 185 -10.66 -2.56 -17.02
N HIS A 186 -9.62 -1.75 -16.77
CA HIS A 186 -9.63 -0.30 -16.99
C HIS A 186 -10.78 0.44 -16.30
N PHE A 187 -11.22 -0.08 -15.14
CA PHE A 187 -12.26 0.56 -14.35
C PHE A 187 -11.73 1.82 -13.67
N GLN A 188 -12.59 2.82 -13.55
CA GLN A 188 -12.26 3.99 -12.75
C GLN A 188 -12.19 3.63 -11.26
N VAL A 189 -11.37 4.36 -10.49
CA VAL A 189 -11.21 4.14 -9.05
C VAL A 189 -12.55 4.27 -8.32
N VAL A 190 -13.40 5.21 -8.74
CA VAL A 190 -14.74 5.45 -8.17
C VAL A 190 -15.66 4.23 -8.26
N THR A 191 -15.46 3.35 -9.24
CA THR A 191 -16.23 2.11 -9.40
C THR A 191 -15.52 0.90 -8.77
N SER A 192 -14.18 0.85 -8.83
CA SER A 192 -13.39 -0.27 -8.32
C SER A 192 -13.46 -0.41 -6.80
N VAL A 193 -13.44 0.71 -6.08
CA VAL A 193 -13.46 0.71 -4.61
C VAL A 193 -14.79 0.20 -4.04
N PRO A 194 -15.98 0.63 -4.48
CA PRO A 194 -17.26 0.06 -4.03
C PRO A 194 -17.40 -1.42 -4.33
N VAL A 195 -16.95 -1.89 -5.50
CA VAL A 195 -16.96 -3.32 -5.84
C VAL A 195 -16.15 -4.12 -4.84
N SER A 196 -14.93 -3.69 -4.55
CA SER A 196 -14.08 -4.32 -3.53
C SER A 196 -14.74 -4.31 -2.15
N TYR A 197 -15.37 -3.20 -1.76
CA TYR A 197 -16.06 -3.08 -0.49
C TYR A 197 -17.27 -4.01 -0.35
N THR A 198 -18.11 -4.12 -1.38
CA THR A 198 -19.27 -5.02 -1.35
C THR A 198 -18.86 -6.48 -1.20
N HIS A 199 -17.77 -6.89 -1.89
CA HIS A 199 -17.21 -8.22 -1.72
C HIS A 199 -16.58 -8.43 -0.33
N LEU A 200 -15.92 -7.41 0.22
CA LEU A 200 -15.37 -7.47 1.58
C LEU A 200 -16.45 -7.73 2.63
N ARG A 201 -17.64 -7.15 2.45
CA ARG A 201 -18.77 -7.32 3.35
C ARG A 201 -19.54 -8.64 3.13
N ALA A 202 -19.57 -9.14 1.89
CA ALA A 202 -20.24 -10.41 1.57
C ALA A 202 -19.52 -11.64 2.16
N HIS A 203 -18.21 -11.51 2.45
CA HIS A 203 -17.43 -12.55 3.15
C HIS A 203 -17.52 -12.47 4.68
N GLU A 204 -18.28 -11.51 5.22
CA GLU A 204 -18.64 -11.52 6.64
C GLU A 204 -19.68 -12.60 6.87
N THR A 205 -19.27 -13.70 7.49
CA THR A 205 -20.22 -14.70 8.02
C THR A 205 -21.09 -14.05 9.10
N PRO A 206 -22.37 -14.46 9.23
CA PRO A 206 -23.33 -13.89 10.19
C PRO A 206 -22.96 -14.04 11.68
N GLU A 207 -21.81 -14.63 11.98
CA GLU A 207 -21.37 -14.92 13.35
C GLU A 207 -20.78 -13.73 14.13
N HIS A 208 -20.72 -12.53 13.50
CA HIS A 208 -20.19 -11.31 14.11
C HIS A 208 -21.17 -10.12 14.10
N LEU A 209 -22.48 -10.38 13.99
CA LEU A 209 -23.52 -9.37 14.20
C LEU A 209 -24.14 -9.50 15.57
#